data_19bc13ac536e34f932eb7a50b497a628
#
_entry.id   19bc13ac536e34f932eb7a50b497a628
#
_cell.length_a   1.000
_cell.length_b   1.000
_cell.length_c   1.000
_cell.angle_alpha   90.00
_cell.angle_beta   90.00
_cell.angle_gamma   90.00
#
_symmetry.space_group_name_H-M   'P 1'
#
loop_
_entity.id
_entity.type
_entity.pdbx_description
1 polymer ?
#
loop_
_entity_poly.entity_id
_entity_poly.type
_entity_poly.pdbx_seq_one_letter_code
_entity_poly.pdbx_strand_id
1 'polypeptide(L)'
;EQDVFEQEIRSTGFYKNKAKNIIACGKELVERFDGKVPDTMEDLVTLPGVGRKTSSVLLGNIFGKQAVAVDTHVFRVSHRLELAKANDPDKVEQELCKTIPQEKWTRSCLVVGTHGRRTCIARKPLCNVCVVEKLCHSPDKIYSSTQE
;
A
#
# COMPACT_ATOMS: atom_id res chain seq x y z
N GLU A 1 -25.70 -1.44 18.33
CA GLU A 1 -24.48 -0.59 18.16
C GLU A 1 -23.74 -0.90 16.85
N GLN A 2 -23.46 -2.18 16.50
CA GLN A 2 -22.77 -2.54 15.25
C GLN A 2 -23.56 -2.13 14.01
N ASP A 3 -24.87 -2.35 13.99
CA ASP A 3 -25.74 -2.04 12.86
C ASP A 3 -25.77 -0.54 12.56
N VAL A 4 -25.73 0.32 13.60
CA VAL A 4 -25.65 1.78 13.44
C VAL A 4 -24.33 2.15 12.79
N PHE A 5 -23.21 1.64 13.31
CA PHE A 5 -21.89 1.91 12.76
C PHE A 5 -21.72 1.40 11.33
N GLU A 6 -22.32 0.25 10.98
CA GLU A 6 -22.36 -0.26 9.62
C GLU A 6 -23.02 0.73 8.65
N GLN A 7 -24.11 1.40 9.08
CA GLN A 7 -24.80 2.40 8.25
C GLN A 7 -23.93 3.67 8.06
N GLU A 8 -23.26 4.13 9.11
CA GLU A 8 -22.38 5.30 9.05
C GLU A 8 -21.24 5.14 8.06
N ILE A 9 -20.65 3.94 7.96
CA ILE A 9 -19.52 3.66 7.05
C ILE A 9 -19.93 2.99 5.72
N ARG A 10 -21.24 2.92 5.43
CA ARG A 10 -21.78 2.20 4.25
C ARG A 10 -21.16 2.63 2.93
N SER A 11 -20.82 3.92 2.76
CA SER A 11 -20.19 4.46 1.56
C SER A 11 -18.78 3.94 1.28
N THR A 12 -18.13 3.30 2.26
CA THR A 12 -16.73 2.84 2.12
C THR A 12 -16.56 1.54 1.33
N GLY A 13 -17.65 0.86 0.97
CA GLY A 13 -17.63 -0.48 0.40
C GLY A 13 -17.14 -1.56 1.39
N PHE A 14 -17.63 -2.80 1.25
CA PHE A 14 -17.36 -3.89 2.21
C PHE A 14 -17.56 -3.50 3.68
N TYR A 15 -18.48 -2.57 3.92
CA TYR A 15 -18.69 -1.89 5.19
C TYR A 15 -18.97 -2.83 6.38
N LYS A 16 -19.69 -3.93 6.15
CA LYS A 16 -19.99 -4.92 7.22
C LYS A 16 -18.71 -5.55 7.78
N ASN A 17 -17.82 -6.01 6.89
CA ASN A 17 -16.52 -6.56 7.31
C ASN A 17 -15.64 -5.49 7.96
N LYS A 18 -15.67 -4.27 7.42
CA LYS A 18 -14.93 -3.14 8.01
C LYS A 18 -15.44 -2.81 9.40
N ALA A 19 -16.76 -2.70 9.59
CA ALA A 19 -17.35 -2.42 10.90
C ALA A 19 -16.96 -3.48 11.92
N LYS A 20 -17.11 -4.77 11.57
CA LYS A 20 -16.69 -5.88 12.42
C LYS A 20 -15.22 -5.77 12.84
N ASN A 21 -14.33 -5.57 11.88
CA ASN A 21 -12.89 -5.48 12.14
C ASN A 21 -12.53 -4.24 12.97
N ILE A 22 -13.13 -3.08 12.70
CA ILE A 22 -12.86 -1.84 13.45
C ILE A 22 -13.30 -2.00 14.90
N ILE A 23 -14.50 -2.53 15.16
CA ILE A 23 -14.99 -2.77 16.51
C ILE A 23 -14.11 -3.77 17.25
N ALA A 24 -13.75 -4.89 16.60
CA ALA A 24 -12.88 -5.88 17.20
C ALA A 24 -11.47 -5.32 17.46
N CYS A 25 -10.90 -4.57 16.52
CA CYS A 25 -9.63 -3.89 16.70
C CYS A 25 -9.63 -2.93 17.89
N GLY A 26 -10.70 -2.12 18.04
CA GLY A 26 -10.84 -1.22 19.18
C GLY A 26 -10.87 -1.95 20.53
N LYS A 27 -11.56 -3.09 20.60
CA LYS A 27 -11.58 -3.94 21.80
C LYS A 27 -10.19 -4.50 22.13
N GLU A 28 -9.51 -5.08 21.14
CA GLU A 28 -8.16 -5.62 21.31
C GLU A 28 -7.16 -4.53 21.75
N LEU A 29 -7.27 -3.31 21.20
CA LEU A 29 -6.42 -2.20 21.64
C LEU A 29 -6.63 -1.87 23.12
N VAL A 30 -7.87 -1.85 23.60
CA VAL A 30 -8.16 -1.58 25.00
C VAL A 30 -7.69 -2.72 25.89
N GLU A 31 -8.01 -3.97 25.54
CA GLU A 31 -7.76 -5.15 26.37
C GLU A 31 -6.26 -5.53 26.45
N ARG A 32 -5.53 -5.41 25.36
CA ARG A 32 -4.14 -5.90 25.26
C ARG A 32 -3.09 -4.81 25.25
N PHE A 33 -3.45 -3.60 24.83
CA PHE A 33 -2.49 -2.52 24.60
C PHE A 33 -2.83 -1.23 25.39
N ASP A 34 -3.70 -1.33 26.39
CA ASP A 34 -4.09 -0.21 27.27
C ASP A 34 -4.58 1.01 26.47
N GLY A 35 -5.35 0.76 25.41
CA GLY A 35 -5.88 1.80 24.51
C GLY A 35 -4.86 2.46 23.59
N LYS A 36 -3.62 1.97 23.55
CA LYS A 36 -2.54 2.52 22.72
C LYS A 36 -2.35 1.68 21.45
N VAL A 37 -2.04 2.32 20.36
CA VAL A 37 -1.66 1.62 19.14
C VAL A 37 -0.23 1.12 19.26
N PRO A 38 0.03 -0.20 19.12
CA PRO A 38 1.39 -0.74 19.19
C PRO A 38 2.24 -0.24 18.02
N ASP A 39 3.55 -0.19 18.22
CA ASP A 39 4.51 0.36 17.28
C ASP A 39 5.50 -0.69 16.72
N THR A 40 5.12 -1.97 16.77
CA THR A 40 5.87 -3.08 16.18
C THR A 40 5.04 -3.79 15.09
N MET A 41 5.71 -4.36 14.10
CA MET A 41 5.03 -5.13 13.04
C MET A 41 4.31 -6.34 13.64
N GLU A 42 4.98 -7.02 14.57
CA GLU A 42 4.52 -8.24 15.23
C GLU A 42 3.19 -8.01 15.95
N ASP A 43 3.07 -6.93 16.69
CA ASP A 43 1.85 -6.61 17.44
C ASP A 43 0.76 -6.08 16.52
N LEU A 44 1.10 -5.20 15.57
CA LEU A 44 0.15 -4.60 14.65
C LEU A 44 -0.61 -5.64 13.81
N VAL A 45 0.08 -6.65 13.29
CA VAL A 45 -0.55 -7.68 12.45
C VAL A 45 -1.46 -8.64 13.24
N THR A 46 -1.40 -8.62 14.57
CA THR A 46 -2.33 -9.38 15.42
C THR A 46 -3.70 -8.72 15.55
N LEU A 47 -3.79 -7.42 15.24
CA LEU A 47 -5.04 -6.67 15.37
C LEU A 47 -6.03 -7.04 14.25
N PRO A 48 -7.33 -7.20 14.57
CA PRO A 48 -8.35 -7.50 13.58
C PRO A 48 -8.41 -6.47 12.43
N GLY A 49 -8.31 -6.96 11.19
CA GLY A 49 -8.34 -6.12 9.99
C GLY A 49 -7.03 -5.35 9.69
N VAL A 50 -5.99 -5.54 10.48
CA VAL A 50 -4.68 -4.93 10.29
C VAL A 50 -3.72 -5.96 9.70
N GLY A 51 -3.47 -5.88 8.40
CA GLY A 51 -2.46 -6.70 7.71
C GLY A 51 -1.13 -5.98 7.55
N ARG A 52 -0.10 -6.66 7.02
CA ARG A 52 1.25 -6.12 6.80
C ARG A 52 1.25 -4.74 6.16
N LYS A 53 0.48 -4.55 5.07
CA LYS A 53 0.38 -3.27 4.38
C LYS A 53 -0.07 -2.13 5.30
N THR A 54 -1.10 -2.34 6.13
CA THR A 54 -1.60 -1.34 7.06
C THR A 54 -0.57 -1.08 8.16
N SER A 55 0.05 -2.12 8.69
CA SER A 55 1.13 -2.02 9.68
C SER A 55 2.31 -1.21 9.14
N SER A 56 2.76 -1.49 7.91
CA SER A 56 3.85 -0.74 7.27
C SER A 56 3.51 0.75 7.08
N VAL A 57 2.24 1.06 6.74
CA VAL A 57 1.78 2.46 6.64
C VAL A 57 1.83 3.15 8.01
N LEU A 58 1.39 2.51 9.08
CA LEU A 58 1.43 3.06 10.44
C LEU A 58 2.87 3.26 10.90
N LEU A 59 3.71 2.24 10.75
CA LEU A 59 5.13 2.31 11.14
C LEU A 59 5.85 3.45 10.44
N GLY A 60 5.67 3.59 9.12
CA GLY A 60 6.37 4.61 8.34
C GLY A 60 5.86 6.02 8.58
N ASN A 61 4.54 6.22 8.64
CA ASN A 61 3.98 7.58 8.65
C ASN A 61 3.69 8.13 10.05
N ILE A 62 3.49 7.27 11.05
CA ILE A 62 3.15 7.68 12.42
C ILE A 62 4.31 7.47 13.38
N PHE A 63 4.94 6.31 13.31
CA PHE A 63 6.01 5.94 14.25
C PHE A 63 7.43 6.28 13.76
N GLY A 64 7.57 6.81 12.53
CA GLY A 64 8.88 7.17 11.97
C GLY A 64 9.80 5.96 11.71
N LYS A 65 9.28 4.74 11.74
CA LYS A 65 10.01 3.50 11.46
C LYS A 65 9.92 3.20 9.97
N GLN A 66 11.06 3.13 9.29
CA GLN A 66 11.08 2.88 7.85
C GLN A 66 10.43 1.53 7.51
N ALA A 67 9.46 1.56 6.61
CA ALA A 67 8.74 0.37 6.19
C ALA A 67 8.29 0.48 4.73
N VAL A 68 8.22 -0.66 4.06
CA VAL A 68 7.73 -0.78 2.68
C VAL A 68 6.27 -1.21 2.72
N ALA A 69 5.36 -0.35 2.29
CA ALA A 69 3.93 -0.63 2.21
C ALA A 69 3.53 -0.97 0.77
N VAL A 70 3.33 -2.24 0.47
CA VAL A 70 2.93 -2.70 -0.86
C VAL A 70 1.40 -2.69 -0.99
N ASP A 71 0.87 -1.66 -1.64
CA ASP A 71 -0.52 -1.61 -2.08
C ASP A 71 -0.64 -2.05 -3.55
N THR A 72 -1.84 -2.09 -4.10
CA THR A 72 -2.07 -2.47 -5.50
C THR A 72 -1.38 -1.56 -6.50
N HIS A 73 -1.12 -0.30 -6.15
CA HIS A 73 -0.41 0.66 -7.00
C HIS A 73 1.10 0.43 -6.93
N VAL A 74 1.66 0.30 -5.73
CA VAL A 74 3.07 -0.03 -5.52
C VAL A 74 3.39 -1.36 -6.18
N PHE A 75 2.57 -2.39 -5.94
CA PHE A 75 2.72 -3.70 -6.58
C PHE A 75 2.82 -3.58 -8.10
N ARG A 76 1.81 -2.98 -8.75
CA ARG A 76 1.76 -2.84 -10.21
C ARG A 76 2.94 -2.04 -10.77
N VAL A 77 3.24 -0.89 -10.18
CA VAL A 77 4.29 0.01 -10.68
C VAL A 77 5.67 -0.63 -10.50
N SER A 78 5.90 -1.30 -9.38
CA SER A 78 7.17 -2.02 -9.14
C SER A 78 7.42 -3.11 -10.18
N HIS A 79 6.39 -3.84 -10.60
CA HIS A 79 6.51 -4.81 -11.70
C HIS A 79 6.78 -4.12 -13.04
N ARG A 80 6.05 -3.06 -13.37
CA ARG A 80 6.24 -2.31 -14.62
C ARG A 80 7.62 -1.69 -14.74
N LEU A 81 8.22 -1.29 -13.62
CA LEU A 81 9.57 -0.73 -13.56
C LEU A 81 10.64 -1.79 -13.27
N GLU A 82 10.27 -3.07 -13.25
CA GLU A 82 11.18 -4.21 -12.97
C GLU A 82 11.91 -4.14 -11.62
N LEU A 83 11.35 -3.37 -10.65
CA LEU A 83 11.88 -3.27 -9.30
C LEU A 83 11.54 -4.50 -8.44
N ALA A 84 10.51 -5.25 -8.85
CA ALA A 84 10.10 -6.50 -8.20
C ALA A 84 9.47 -7.44 -9.23
N LYS A 85 9.58 -8.75 -8.98
CA LYS A 85 9.10 -9.82 -9.90
C LYS A 85 8.17 -10.82 -9.20
N ALA A 86 8.17 -10.88 -7.88
CA ALA A 86 7.36 -11.82 -7.12
C ALA A 86 5.86 -11.51 -7.27
N ASN A 87 5.03 -12.56 -7.38
CA ASN A 87 3.57 -12.44 -7.52
C ASN A 87 2.82 -12.32 -6.18
N ASP A 88 3.55 -12.27 -5.09
CA ASP A 88 3.02 -12.14 -3.73
C ASP A 88 3.46 -10.81 -3.12
N PRO A 89 2.52 -10.02 -2.53
CA PRO A 89 2.87 -8.69 -1.99
C PRO A 89 3.93 -8.70 -0.90
N ASP A 90 3.99 -9.73 -0.04
CA ASP A 90 4.99 -9.81 1.02
C ASP A 90 6.37 -10.11 0.45
N LYS A 91 6.44 -10.89 -0.62
CA LYS A 91 7.70 -11.12 -1.36
C LYS A 91 8.13 -9.89 -2.14
N VAL A 92 7.20 -9.15 -2.73
CA VAL A 92 7.49 -7.85 -3.37
C VAL A 92 8.05 -6.86 -2.34
N GLU A 93 7.50 -6.81 -1.13
CA GLU A 93 8.05 -6.03 -0.02
C GLU A 93 9.53 -6.39 0.22
N GLN A 94 9.84 -7.68 0.33
CA GLN A 94 11.21 -8.16 0.54
C GLN A 94 12.16 -7.80 -0.62
N GLU A 95 11.70 -7.88 -1.86
CA GLU A 95 12.48 -7.49 -3.04
C GLU A 95 12.75 -5.99 -3.05
N LEU A 96 11.75 -5.17 -2.76
CA LEU A 96 11.90 -3.71 -2.65
C LEU A 96 12.83 -3.31 -1.51
N CYS A 97 12.76 -3.99 -0.36
CA CYS A 97 13.68 -3.77 0.75
C CYS A 97 15.15 -4.05 0.39
N LYS A 98 15.41 -4.96 -0.53
CA LYS A 98 16.79 -5.25 -1.02
C LYS A 98 17.27 -4.22 -2.03
N THR A 99 16.36 -3.66 -2.81
CA THR A 99 16.67 -2.76 -3.93
C THR A 99 16.76 -1.29 -3.49
N ILE A 100 15.92 -0.90 -2.52
CA ILE A 100 15.79 0.49 -2.07
C ILE A 100 16.54 0.66 -0.75
N PRO A 101 17.40 1.70 -0.60
CA PRO A 101 18.01 2.02 0.68
C PRO A 101 16.98 2.22 1.78
N GLN A 102 17.25 1.69 2.97
CA GLN A 102 16.28 1.62 4.08
C GLN A 102 15.71 3.01 4.44
N GLU A 103 16.53 4.03 4.47
CA GLU A 103 16.11 5.39 4.80
C GLU A 103 15.11 6.00 3.79
N LYS A 104 14.90 5.34 2.66
CA LYS A 104 13.98 5.77 1.60
C LYS A 104 12.71 4.92 1.49
N TRP A 105 12.56 3.86 2.26
CA TRP A 105 11.46 2.90 2.10
C TRP A 105 10.08 3.55 2.12
N THR A 106 9.74 4.25 3.20
CA THR A 106 8.42 4.89 3.34
C THR A 106 8.18 5.92 2.23
N ARG A 107 9.18 6.76 1.95
CA ARG A 107 9.08 7.78 0.89
C ARG A 107 8.93 7.16 -0.50
N SER A 108 9.66 6.12 -0.81
CA SER A 108 9.58 5.43 -2.11
C SER A 108 8.20 4.84 -2.35
N CYS A 109 7.60 4.19 -1.35
CA CYS A 109 6.23 3.68 -1.47
C CYS A 109 5.21 4.80 -1.72
N LEU A 110 5.36 5.95 -1.05
CA LEU A 110 4.50 7.10 -1.27
C LEU A 110 4.62 7.64 -2.70
N VAL A 111 5.84 7.80 -3.20
CA VAL A 111 6.13 8.29 -4.56
C VAL A 111 5.62 7.31 -5.61
N VAL A 112 5.98 6.03 -5.50
CA VAL A 112 5.57 4.97 -6.43
C VAL A 112 4.05 4.78 -6.41
N GLY A 113 3.44 4.76 -5.23
CA GLY A 113 2.00 4.67 -5.10
C GLY A 113 1.25 5.86 -5.71
N THR A 114 1.77 7.08 -5.50
CA THR A 114 1.22 8.31 -6.10
C THR A 114 1.35 8.30 -7.62
N HIS A 115 2.52 7.90 -8.13
CA HIS A 115 2.73 7.71 -9.57
C HIS A 115 1.75 6.69 -10.15
N GLY A 116 1.51 5.58 -9.44
CA GLY A 116 0.54 4.56 -9.83
C GLY A 116 -0.91 5.04 -9.86
N ARG A 117 -1.28 5.99 -8.99
CA ARG A 117 -2.63 6.59 -9.00
C ARG A 117 -2.82 7.62 -10.09
N ARG A 118 -1.79 8.41 -10.41
CA ARG A 118 -1.90 9.59 -11.28
C ARG A 118 -1.47 9.35 -12.72
N THR A 119 -0.39 8.62 -12.92
CA THR A 119 0.26 8.47 -14.23
C THR A 119 0.28 7.02 -14.70
N CYS A 120 0.88 6.13 -13.92
CA CYS A 120 0.98 4.70 -14.26
C CYS A 120 -0.27 3.93 -13.82
N ILE A 121 -1.45 4.39 -14.26
CA ILE A 121 -2.75 3.79 -13.91
C ILE A 121 -2.90 2.39 -14.48
N ALA A 122 -3.84 1.59 -13.95
CA ALA A 122 -3.97 0.17 -14.27
C ALA A 122 -4.33 -0.05 -15.75
N ARG A 123 -5.31 0.70 -16.23
CA ARG A 123 -5.77 0.63 -17.63
C ARG A 123 -5.35 1.91 -18.36
N LYS A 124 -4.71 1.77 -19.51
CA LYS A 124 -4.25 2.90 -20.34
C LYS A 124 -3.35 3.87 -19.57
N PRO A 125 -2.15 3.43 -19.11
CA PRO A 125 -1.23 4.30 -18.42
C PRO A 125 -0.84 5.50 -19.30
N LEU A 126 -0.61 6.66 -18.65
CA LEU A 126 -0.30 7.92 -19.33
C LEU A 126 1.22 7.98 -19.65
N CYS A 127 1.70 7.08 -20.49
CA CYS A 127 3.13 6.93 -20.79
C CYS A 127 3.72 8.16 -21.49
N ASN A 128 2.92 8.88 -22.29
CA ASN A 128 3.33 10.09 -23.01
C ASN A 128 3.74 11.27 -22.11
N VAL A 129 3.25 11.29 -20.85
CA VAL A 129 3.60 12.32 -19.86
C VAL A 129 4.38 11.75 -18.67
N CYS A 130 4.79 10.49 -18.76
CA CYS A 130 5.48 9.80 -17.68
C CYS A 130 6.96 10.22 -17.60
N VAL A 131 7.36 10.77 -16.47
CA VAL A 131 8.73 11.26 -16.24
C VAL A 131 9.80 10.17 -16.23
N VAL A 132 9.40 8.90 -16.05
CA VAL A 132 10.28 7.72 -16.08
C VAL A 132 10.05 6.86 -17.33
N GLU A 133 9.39 7.40 -18.35
CA GLU A 133 9.02 6.68 -19.57
C GLU A 133 10.24 5.99 -20.21
N LYS A 134 11.35 6.69 -20.34
CA LYS A 134 12.60 6.18 -20.96
C LYS A 134 13.25 5.04 -20.18
N LEU A 135 12.96 4.91 -18.90
CA LEU A 135 13.49 3.84 -18.02
C LEU A 135 12.53 2.66 -17.90
N CYS A 136 11.33 2.76 -18.48
CA CYS A 136 10.29 1.75 -18.36
C CYS A 136 10.33 0.79 -19.57
N HIS A 137 10.48 -0.50 -19.29
CA HIS A 137 10.46 -1.57 -20.31
C HIS A 137 9.22 -2.46 -20.21
N SER A 138 8.16 -1.97 -19.53
CA SER A 138 6.91 -2.72 -19.35
C SER A 138 6.29 -3.13 -20.69
N PRO A 139 5.83 -4.38 -20.84
CA PRO A 139 5.18 -4.85 -22.07
C PRO A 139 3.83 -4.18 -22.34
N ASP A 140 3.19 -3.61 -21.34
CA ASP A 140 1.92 -2.86 -21.47
C ASP A 140 2.13 -1.33 -21.59
N LYS A 141 3.36 -0.90 -21.86
CA LYS A 141 3.69 0.49 -22.14
C LYS A 141 3.00 0.94 -23.44
N ILE A 142 2.27 2.06 -23.33
CA ILE A 142 1.63 2.69 -24.48
C ILE A 142 2.61 3.68 -25.09
N TYR A 143 3.15 3.35 -26.23
CA TYR A 143 3.94 4.29 -27.02
C TYR A 143 2.97 5.30 -27.64
N SER A 144 3.22 6.61 -27.45
CA SER A 144 2.62 7.60 -28.32
C SER A 144 3.09 7.25 -29.74
N SER A 145 2.15 6.93 -30.61
CA SER A 145 2.48 6.99 -32.04
C SER A 145 2.99 8.40 -32.31
N THR A 146 4.30 8.53 -32.48
CA THR A 146 4.90 9.72 -33.05
C THR A 146 4.25 9.86 -34.42
N GLN A 147 3.33 10.82 -34.54
CA GLN A 147 2.93 11.26 -35.87
C GLN A 147 4.19 11.88 -36.47
N GLU A 148 4.71 11.19 -37.49
CA GLU A 148 5.65 11.78 -38.44
C GLU A 148 5.03 13.01 -39.10
#